data_73587389691f9d925db6b4d9f5f9b3a5
#
_entry.id   73587389691f9d925db6b4d9f5f9b3a5
#
_cell.length_a   1.000
_cell.length_b   1.000
_cell.length_c   1.000
_cell.angle_alpha   90.00
_cell.angle_beta   90.00
_cell.angle_gamma   90.00
#
_symmetry.space_group_name_H-M   'P 1'
#
loop_
_entity.id
_entity.type
_entity.pdbx_description
1 polymer ?
#
loop_
_entity_poly.entity_id
_entity_poly.type
_entity_poly.pdbx_seq_one_letter_code
_entity_poly.pdbx_strand_id
1 'polypeptide(L)'
;MTIKGENQIYADIIGFINTSLSALNITGWQVLQLKQPVKLTELSPTLYVTCTLKRRLGWQYRDYRIIEAGLKNTQYFKQEVDVQISALRTRELEDTVNTLNSSDILELLKTQMLKPDTLQDLRALGYRIYQPSEIQSPDYINDSDNFEFMPFFTVTFILNQSLSSPQTSIDEYTLKMKGI
;
A
#
# COMPACT_ATOMS: atom_id res chain seq x y z
N MET A 1 0.26 0.08 -18.47
CA MET A 1 0.14 0.18 -16.99
C MET A 1 -0.15 1.63 -16.68
N THR A 2 -1.11 1.94 -15.83
CA THR A 2 -1.58 3.30 -15.56
C THR A 2 -1.07 3.75 -14.20
N ILE A 3 -1.00 5.07 -13.97
CA ILE A 3 -0.68 5.59 -12.64
C ILE A 3 -1.82 5.23 -11.68
N LYS A 4 -1.49 4.50 -10.61
CA LYS A 4 -2.44 4.23 -9.52
C LYS A 4 -2.57 5.47 -8.64
N GLY A 5 -3.77 5.97 -8.49
CA GLY A 5 -4.09 7.03 -7.53
C GLY A 5 -4.03 6.51 -6.08
N GLU A 6 -4.07 7.42 -5.12
CA GLU A 6 -3.99 7.07 -3.69
C GLU A 6 -5.10 6.13 -3.26
N ASN A 7 -6.34 6.42 -3.66
CA ASN A 7 -7.49 5.59 -3.32
C ASN A 7 -7.36 4.17 -3.88
N GLN A 8 -6.77 4.01 -5.08
CA GLN A 8 -6.53 2.69 -5.66
C GLN A 8 -5.46 1.94 -4.88
N ILE A 9 -4.40 2.62 -4.42
CA ILE A 9 -3.36 2.03 -3.58
C ILE A 9 -3.95 1.53 -2.26
N TYR A 10 -4.78 2.35 -1.60
CA TYR A 10 -5.48 1.92 -0.38
C TYR A 10 -6.39 0.73 -0.63
N ALA A 11 -7.20 0.76 -1.68
CA ALA A 11 -8.11 -0.34 -2.02
C ALA A 11 -7.35 -1.65 -2.26
N ASP A 12 -6.24 -1.60 -3.01
CA ASP A 12 -5.41 -2.77 -3.29
C ASP A 12 -4.78 -3.33 -2.01
N ILE A 13 -4.25 -2.47 -1.13
CA ILE A 13 -3.63 -2.89 0.13
C ILE A 13 -4.66 -3.45 1.11
N ILE A 14 -5.81 -2.80 1.25
CA ILE A 14 -6.91 -3.29 2.10
C ILE A 14 -7.42 -4.64 1.58
N GLY A 15 -7.60 -4.76 0.27
CA GLY A 15 -7.99 -6.03 -0.35
C GLY A 15 -6.97 -7.14 -0.09
N PHE A 16 -5.68 -6.83 -0.20
CA PHE A 16 -4.58 -7.75 0.11
C PHE A 16 -4.58 -8.19 1.58
N ILE A 17 -4.77 -7.26 2.53
CA ILE A 17 -4.85 -7.58 3.95
C ILE A 17 -6.05 -8.49 4.23
N ASN A 18 -7.22 -8.18 3.69
CA ASN A 18 -8.41 -9.02 3.84
C ASN A 18 -8.21 -10.44 3.30
N THR A 19 -7.56 -10.58 2.14
CA THR A 19 -7.20 -11.89 1.59
C THR A 19 -6.23 -12.63 2.52
N SER A 20 -5.25 -11.93 3.09
CA SER A 20 -4.30 -12.51 4.05
C SER A 20 -4.97 -12.98 5.34
N LEU A 21 -5.92 -12.20 5.89
CA LEU A 21 -6.71 -12.61 7.06
C LEU A 21 -7.55 -13.84 6.76
N SER A 22 -8.18 -13.88 5.58
CA SER A 22 -8.97 -15.03 5.14
C SER A 22 -8.11 -16.29 5.00
N ALA A 23 -6.90 -16.17 4.46
CA ALA A 23 -5.95 -17.28 4.34
C ALA A 23 -5.46 -17.82 5.71
N LEU A 24 -5.51 -16.98 6.74
CA LEU A 24 -5.22 -17.33 8.14
C LEU A 24 -6.44 -17.84 8.90
N ASN A 25 -7.62 -17.92 8.26
CA ASN A 25 -8.92 -18.23 8.89
C ASN A 25 -9.28 -17.27 10.04
N ILE A 26 -8.81 -16.03 9.95
CA ILE A 26 -9.09 -14.99 10.95
C ILE A 26 -10.36 -14.24 10.53
N THR A 27 -11.37 -14.28 11.39
CA THR A 27 -12.66 -13.61 11.18
C THR A 27 -12.92 -12.56 12.27
N GLY A 28 -13.86 -11.66 12.02
CA GLY A 28 -14.26 -10.65 13.01
C GLY A 28 -13.37 -9.40 13.04
N TRP A 29 -12.29 -9.34 12.28
CA TRP A 29 -11.47 -8.14 12.14
C TRP A 29 -11.91 -7.29 10.95
N GLN A 30 -12.04 -5.98 11.17
CA GLN A 30 -12.29 -5.01 10.11
C GLN A 30 -10.96 -4.41 9.62
N VAL A 31 -10.89 -4.04 8.34
CA VAL A 31 -9.71 -3.35 7.78
C VAL A 31 -10.16 -2.00 7.24
N LEU A 32 -9.69 -0.93 7.85
CA LEU A 32 -10.12 0.44 7.57
C LEU A 32 -8.93 1.36 7.25
N GLN A 33 -9.20 2.39 6.46
CA GLN A 33 -8.27 3.50 6.27
C GLN A 33 -8.39 4.48 7.44
N LEU A 34 -7.30 4.75 8.16
CA LEU A 34 -7.32 5.55 9.39
C LEU A 34 -7.84 7.00 9.20
N LYS A 35 -7.65 7.58 8.02
CA LYS A 35 -8.02 8.99 7.76
C LYS A 35 -9.44 9.18 7.22
N GLN A 36 -10.26 8.14 7.17
CA GLN A 36 -11.65 8.27 6.77
C GLN A 36 -12.53 8.54 7.99
N PRO A 37 -13.53 9.44 7.90
CA PRO A 37 -14.49 9.63 8.97
C PRO A 37 -15.38 8.39 9.07
N VAL A 38 -14.99 7.44 9.89
CA VAL A 38 -15.77 6.26 10.20
C VAL A 38 -16.54 6.53 11.48
N LYS A 39 -17.86 6.40 11.45
CA LYS A 39 -18.62 6.28 12.69
C LYS A 39 -18.28 4.91 13.29
N LEU A 40 -17.44 4.90 14.31
CA LEU A 40 -17.21 3.70 15.12
C LEU A 40 -18.49 3.44 15.92
N THR A 41 -19.42 2.71 15.33
CA THR A 41 -20.69 2.35 15.98
C THR A 41 -20.56 1.12 16.88
N GLU A 42 -19.49 0.35 16.71
CA GLU A 42 -19.19 -0.83 17.51
C GLU A 42 -17.68 -0.97 17.68
N LEU A 43 -17.24 -1.39 18.86
CA LEU A 43 -15.83 -1.63 19.21
C LEU A 43 -15.34 -2.96 18.61
N SER A 44 -15.57 -3.17 17.33
CA SER A 44 -15.06 -4.35 16.62
C SER A 44 -13.55 -4.30 16.48
N PRO A 45 -12.85 -5.42 16.60
CA PRO A 45 -11.42 -5.49 16.33
C PRO A 45 -11.09 -4.93 14.96
N THR A 46 -10.16 -3.98 14.89
CA THR A 46 -9.93 -3.21 13.66
C THR A 46 -8.44 -3.12 13.34
N LEU A 47 -8.09 -3.36 12.07
CA LEU A 47 -6.81 -3.02 11.48
C LEU A 47 -6.94 -1.69 10.75
N TYR A 48 -6.08 -0.73 11.10
CA TYR A 48 -6.00 0.56 10.45
C TYR A 48 -4.82 0.60 9.49
N VAL A 49 -5.08 1.06 8.27
CA VAL A 49 -4.09 1.23 7.22
C VAL A 49 -3.86 2.71 6.97
N THR A 50 -2.62 3.15 7.06
CA THR A 50 -2.22 4.55 6.84
C THR A 50 -1.03 4.63 5.91
N CYS A 51 -1.15 5.34 4.80
CA CYS A 51 0.01 5.71 3.98
C CYS A 51 0.72 6.89 4.63
N THR A 52 1.95 6.67 5.10
CA THR A 52 2.73 7.68 5.83
C THR A 52 3.64 8.48 4.94
N LEU A 53 4.18 7.87 3.89
CA LEU A 53 5.10 8.51 2.96
C LEU A 53 4.89 7.97 1.55
N LYS A 54 4.98 8.88 0.57
CA LYS A 54 5.03 8.54 -0.85
C LYS A 54 6.21 9.24 -1.49
N ARG A 55 7.08 8.51 -2.15
CA ARG A 55 8.18 9.10 -2.90
C ARG A 55 8.37 8.41 -4.25
N ARG A 56 8.77 9.18 -5.22
CA ARG A 56 9.22 8.67 -6.51
C ARG A 56 10.68 8.31 -6.41
N LEU A 57 11.01 7.10 -6.83
CA LEU A 57 12.38 6.63 -6.88
C LEU A 57 12.78 6.30 -8.31
N GLY A 58 14.06 6.53 -8.57
CA GLY A 58 14.75 6.00 -9.71
C GLY A 58 14.65 6.84 -10.99
N TRP A 59 15.37 6.36 -11.98
CA TRP A 59 15.51 6.98 -13.28
C TRP A 59 14.21 6.92 -14.04
N GLN A 60 13.82 8.04 -14.64
CA GLN A 60 12.75 8.04 -15.61
C GLN A 60 13.28 7.36 -16.87
N TYR A 61 12.92 6.11 -17.07
CA TYR A 61 13.12 5.45 -18.35
C TYR A 61 12.01 5.89 -19.29
N ARG A 62 12.38 6.31 -20.49
CA ARG A 62 11.44 6.67 -21.54
C ARG A 62 11.56 5.65 -22.67
N ASP A 63 10.42 5.12 -23.09
CA ASP A 63 10.30 4.25 -24.25
C ASP A 63 9.49 4.97 -25.33
N TYR A 64 10.04 5.01 -26.53
CA TYR A 64 9.41 5.60 -27.71
C TYR A 64 9.06 4.50 -28.68
N ARG A 65 7.78 4.29 -28.95
CA ARG A 65 7.31 3.29 -29.91
C ARG A 65 6.46 3.93 -30.97
N ILE A 66 6.72 3.59 -32.22
CA ILE A 66 5.83 3.91 -33.34
C ILE A 66 4.67 2.92 -33.27
N ILE A 67 3.47 3.45 -33.23
CA ILE A 67 2.21 2.70 -33.30
C ILE A 67 1.41 3.22 -34.49
N GLU A 68 0.37 2.51 -34.94
CA GLU A 68 -0.47 2.90 -36.06
C GLU A 68 -1.03 4.34 -35.94
N ALA A 69 -1.24 4.84 -34.73
CA ALA A 69 -1.75 6.19 -34.42
C ALA A 69 -0.63 7.24 -34.26
N GLY A 70 0.65 6.94 -34.58
CA GLY A 70 1.78 7.87 -34.46
C GLY A 70 2.83 7.44 -33.43
N LEU A 71 3.59 8.41 -32.89
CA LEU A 71 4.63 8.14 -31.90
C LEU A 71 4.03 8.12 -30.49
N LYS A 72 4.28 7.05 -29.77
CA LYS A 72 3.88 6.90 -28.34
C LYS A 72 5.11 6.99 -27.46
N ASN A 73 5.10 7.94 -26.52
CA ASN A 73 6.09 8.04 -25.46
C ASN A 73 5.54 7.42 -24.19
N THR A 74 6.28 6.47 -23.60
CA THR A 74 5.93 5.88 -22.31
C THR A 74 7.05 6.14 -21.32
N GLN A 75 6.72 6.84 -20.24
CA GLN A 75 7.62 7.10 -19.13
C GLN A 75 7.38 6.08 -18.02
N TYR A 76 8.44 5.44 -17.55
CA TYR A 76 8.42 4.47 -16.46
C TYR A 76 9.07 5.08 -15.21
N PHE A 77 8.47 4.86 -14.07
CA PHE A 77 9.03 5.29 -12.79
C PHE A 77 8.65 4.30 -11.68
N LYS A 78 9.49 4.25 -10.65
CA LYS A 78 9.20 3.55 -9.41
C LYS A 78 8.62 4.52 -8.41
N GLN A 79 7.65 4.05 -7.64
CA GLN A 79 7.08 4.78 -6.51
C GLN A 79 7.19 3.90 -5.27
N GLU A 80 7.68 4.47 -4.19
CA GLU A 80 7.62 3.87 -2.86
C GLU A 80 6.47 4.48 -2.08
N VAL A 81 5.79 3.65 -1.33
CA VAL A 81 4.71 4.02 -0.43
C VAL A 81 4.94 3.30 0.89
N ASP A 82 5.26 4.05 1.92
CA ASP A 82 5.33 3.52 3.27
C ASP A 82 3.94 3.45 3.86
N VAL A 83 3.58 2.27 4.32
CA VAL A 83 2.26 1.96 4.87
C VAL A 83 2.43 1.47 6.29
N GLN A 84 1.81 2.16 7.22
CA GLN A 84 1.68 1.72 8.59
C GLN A 84 0.39 0.91 8.74
N ILE A 85 0.51 -0.26 9.32
CA ILE A 85 -0.60 -1.14 9.66
C ILE A 85 -0.63 -1.25 11.18
N SER A 86 -1.71 -0.78 11.78
CA SER A 86 -1.91 -0.81 13.23
C SER A 86 -3.16 -1.60 13.59
N ALA A 87 -3.16 -2.21 14.76
CA ALA A 87 -4.25 -3.04 15.23
C ALA A 87 -4.82 -2.48 16.54
N LEU A 88 -6.14 -2.34 16.59
CA LEU A 88 -6.86 -1.95 17.80
C LEU A 88 -7.90 -3.02 18.11
N ARG A 89 -7.84 -3.52 19.34
CA ARG A 89 -8.85 -4.40 19.90
C ARG A 89 -9.06 -4.06 21.37
N THR A 90 -10.28 -3.79 21.74
CA THR A 90 -10.66 -3.67 23.15
C THR A 90 -10.59 -5.05 23.80
N ARG A 91 -9.95 -5.15 24.95
CA ARG A 91 -9.88 -6.39 25.71
C ARG A 91 -11.21 -6.58 26.45
N GLU A 92 -11.83 -7.74 26.24
CA GLU A 92 -13.06 -8.12 26.90
C GLU A 92 -12.78 -9.01 28.10
N LEU A 93 -13.68 -9.02 29.09
CA LEU A 93 -13.57 -9.88 30.29
C LEU A 93 -13.65 -11.37 29.95
N GLU A 94 -14.25 -11.72 28.82
CA GLU A 94 -14.40 -13.08 28.32
C GLU A 94 -13.21 -13.57 27.48
N ASP A 95 -12.18 -12.74 27.30
CA ASP A 95 -11.00 -13.11 26.53
C ASP A 95 -10.29 -14.31 27.17
N THR A 96 -10.13 -15.37 26.39
CA THR A 96 -9.40 -16.57 26.78
C THR A 96 -7.96 -16.50 26.31
N VAL A 97 -7.13 -17.45 26.79
CA VAL A 97 -5.72 -17.59 26.36
C VAL A 97 -5.58 -17.78 24.85
N ASN A 98 -6.62 -18.28 24.17
CA ASN A 98 -6.63 -18.50 22.73
C ASN A 98 -7.15 -17.31 21.92
N THR A 99 -7.55 -16.23 22.57
CA THR A 99 -8.06 -15.04 21.89
C THR A 99 -6.89 -14.19 21.40
N LEU A 100 -6.81 -13.99 20.07
CA LEU A 100 -5.74 -13.19 19.47
C LEU A 100 -5.83 -11.74 19.91
N ASN A 101 -4.74 -11.22 20.44
CA ASN A 101 -4.60 -9.79 20.77
C ASN A 101 -4.12 -8.97 19.55
N SER A 102 -4.01 -7.64 19.73
CA SER A 102 -3.59 -6.74 18.65
C SER A 102 -2.16 -7.01 18.14
N SER A 103 -1.24 -7.46 19.00
CA SER A 103 0.13 -7.80 18.58
C SER A 103 0.16 -9.13 17.84
N ASP A 104 -0.58 -10.14 18.32
CA ASP A 104 -0.61 -11.46 17.70
C ASP A 104 -1.11 -11.40 16.26
N ILE A 105 -2.16 -10.61 16.01
CA ILE A 105 -2.71 -10.46 14.66
C ILE A 105 -1.70 -9.79 13.73
N LEU A 106 -0.94 -8.81 14.21
CA LEU A 106 0.09 -8.16 13.42
C LEU A 106 1.26 -9.08 13.09
N GLU A 107 1.71 -9.93 14.05
CA GLU A 107 2.76 -10.93 13.79
C GLU A 107 2.31 -11.98 12.77
N LEU A 108 1.08 -12.47 12.87
CA LEU A 108 0.51 -13.40 11.91
C LEU A 108 0.41 -12.77 10.52
N LEU A 109 -0.08 -11.53 10.45
CA LEU A 109 -0.19 -10.80 9.19
C LEU A 109 1.19 -10.54 8.57
N LYS A 110 2.17 -10.07 9.36
CA LYS A 110 3.55 -9.85 8.93
C LYS A 110 4.16 -11.13 8.35
N THR A 111 3.97 -12.26 9.05
CA THR A 111 4.43 -13.58 8.60
C THR A 111 3.75 -14.00 7.30
N GLN A 112 2.44 -13.80 7.19
CA GLN A 112 1.66 -14.14 5.99
C GLN A 112 2.11 -13.31 4.79
N MET A 113 2.36 -12.01 4.98
CA MET A 113 2.81 -11.11 3.91
C MET A 113 4.15 -11.53 3.29
N LEU A 114 5.01 -12.22 4.03
CA LEU A 114 6.33 -12.67 3.57
C LEU A 114 6.34 -14.05 2.92
N LYS A 115 5.21 -14.77 2.91
CA LYS A 115 5.13 -16.07 2.24
C LYS A 115 5.30 -15.94 0.73
N PRO A 116 5.98 -16.91 0.08
CA PRO A 116 6.24 -16.86 -1.37
C PRO A 116 4.98 -16.67 -2.21
N ASP A 117 3.90 -17.38 -1.90
CA ASP A 117 2.64 -17.31 -2.66
C ASP A 117 2.02 -15.93 -2.53
N THR A 118 1.99 -15.38 -1.32
CA THR A 118 1.48 -14.03 -1.03
C THR A 118 2.30 -12.95 -1.75
N LEU A 119 3.63 -13.12 -1.82
CA LEU A 119 4.51 -12.22 -2.57
C LEU A 119 4.27 -12.34 -4.08
N GLN A 120 3.89 -13.49 -4.58
CA GLN A 120 3.53 -13.69 -5.98
C GLN A 120 2.22 -12.98 -6.33
N ASP A 121 1.20 -13.07 -5.47
CA ASP A 121 -0.07 -12.36 -5.63
C ASP A 121 0.14 -10.84 -5.62
N LEU A 122 0.96 -10.33 -4.72
CA LEU A 122 1.35 -8.91 -4.70
C LEU A 122 2.04 -8.47 -6.01
N ARG A 123 2.92 -9.31 -6.55
CA ARG A 123 3.58 -9.03 -7.83
C ARG A 123 2.60 -9.01 -8.99
N ALA A 124 1.59 -9.87 -8.98
CA ALA A 124 0.52 -9.88 -9.98
C ALA A 124 -0.28 -8.57 -9.95
N LEU A 125 -0.49 -7.98 -8.77
CA LEU A 125 -1.08 -6.66 -8.59
C LEU A 125 -0.13 -5.49 -8.94
N GLY A 126 1.14 -5.77 -9.25
CA GLY A 126 2.15 -4.78 -9.61
C GLY A 126 2.90 -4.19 -8.42
N TYR A 127 2.82 -4.82 -7.26
CA TYR A 127 3.52 -4.41 -6.05
C TYR A 127 4.70 -5.32 -5.73
N ARG A 128 5.68 -4.73 -5.05
CA ARG A 128 6.74 -5.44 -4.33
C ARG A 128 6.79 -4.85 -2.93
N ILE A 129 7.23 -5.63 -1.95
CA ILE A 129 7.45 -5.15 -0.59
C ILE A 129 8.91 -5.30 -0.19
N TYR A 130 9.37 -4.37 0.64
CA TYR A 130 10.53 -4.57 1.48
C TYR A 130 10.14 -5.30 2.76
N GLN A 131 11.14 -5.78 3.48
CA GLN A 131 10.91 -6.40 4.78
C GLN A 131 10.14 -5.44 5.69
N PRO A 132 9.01 -5.89 6.28
CA PRO A 132 8.29 -5.09 7.26
C PRO A 132 9.18 -4.76 8.47
N SER A 133 8.93 -3.61 9.11
CA SER A 133 9.61 -3.26 10.36
C SER A 133 9.24 -4.22 11.50
N GLU A 134 9.97 -4.13 12.60
CA GLU A 134 9.52 -4.75 13.85
C GLU A 134 8.21 -4.11 14.33
N ILE A 135 7.41 -4.88 15.09
CA ILE A 135 6.19 -4.37 15.69
C ILE A 135 6.58 -3.43 16.82
N GLN A 136 6.05 -2.22 16.74
CA GLN A 136 6.18 -1.20 17.76
C GLN A 136 4.89 -1.14 18.55
N SER A 137 5.01 -1.03 19.85
CA SER A 137 3.89 -1.02 20.78
C SER A 137 4.00 0.20 21.70
N PRO A 138 3.70 1.40 21.17
CA PRO A 138 3.72 2.59 22.01
C PRO A 138 2.53 2.53 22.98
N ASP A 139 2.83 2.72 24.26
CA ASP A 139 1.82 2.95 25.26
C ASP A 139 1.44 4.44 25.24
N TYR A 140 0.17 4.73 25.14
CA TYR A 140 -0.34 6.08 25.34
C TYR A 140 -1.59 6.07 26.21
N ILE A 141 -1.76 7.18 26.89
CA ILE A 141 -2.93 7.43 27.73
C ILE A 141 -3.90 8.24 26.85
N ASN A 142 -5.13 7.76 26.72
CA ASN A 142 -6.18 8.49 26.02
C ASN A 142 -6.76 9.63 26.89
N ASP A 143 -7.62 10.47 26.30
CA ASP A 143 -8.26 11.60 26.98
C ASP A 143 -9.12 11.20 28.20
N SER A 144 -9.37 9.92 28.41
CA SER A 144 -10.12 9.34 29.52
C SER A 144 -9.22 8.66 30.55
N ASP A 145 -7.91 8.94 30.56
CA ASP A 145 -6.90 8.34 31.44
C ASP A 145 -6.80 6.79 31.33
N ASN A 146 -7.28 6.22 30.23
CA ASN A 146 -7.12 4.79 29.95
C ASN A 146 -5.89 4.53 29.09
N PHE A 147 -5.16 3.47 29.41
CA PHE A 147 -4.09 2.99 28.58
C PHE A 147 -4.67 2.33 27.31
N GLU A 148 -4.34 2.87 26.16
CA GLU A 148 -4.65 2.27 24.88
C GLU A 148 -3.40 1.62 24.30
N PHE A 149 -3.57 0.40 23.81
CA PHE A 149 -2.52 -0.39 23.19
C PHE A 149 -2.84 -0.55 21.71
N MET A 150 -2.13 0.21 20.88
CA MET A 150 -2.29 0.17 19.43
C MET A 150 -0.96 -0.13 18.75
N PRO A 151 -0.54 -1.41 18.77
CA PRO A 151 0.70 -1.82 18.13
C PRO A 151 0.61 -1.61 16.63
N PHE A 152 1.77 -1.37 15.99
CA PHE A 152 1.86 -1.20 14.54
C PHE A 152 3.20 -1.69 14.00
N PHE A 153 3.22 -1.94 12.70
CA PHE A 153 4.44 -2.07 11.92
C PHE A 153 4.32 -1.27 10.62
N THR A 154 5.45 -0.95 10.02
CA THR A 154 5.51 -0.25 8.73
C THR A 154 6.05 -1.19 7.66
N VAL A 155 5.45 -1.17 6.50
CA VAL A 155 5.91 -1.89 5.31
C VAL A 155 6.00 -0.94 4.12
N THR A 156 7.09 -1.00 3.37
CA THR A 156 7.27 -0.20 2.17
C THR A 156 6.84 -0.99 0.95
N PHE A 157 5.84 -0.49 0.26
CA PHE A 157 5.40 -1.01 -1.03
C PHE A 157 6.11 -0.27 -2.16
N ILE A 158 6.59 -1.03 -3.15
CA ILE A 158 7.17 -0.49 -4.38
C ILE A 158 6.22 -0.77 -5.53
N LEU A 159 5.88 0.27 -6.27
CA LEU A 159 5.05 0.19 -7.45
C LEU A 159 5.88 0.58 -8.68
N ASN A 160 5.78 -0.22 -9.74
CA ASN A 160 6.25 0.19 -11.05
C ASN A 160 5.08 0.85 -11.79
N GLN A 161 5.21 2.12 -12.10
CA GLN A 161 4.17 2.89 -12.77
C GLN A 161 4.64 3.37 -14.15
N SER A 162 3.70 3.61 -15.04
CA SER A 162 3.99 4.15 -16.37
C SER A 162 2.96 5.19 -16.78
N LEU A 163 3.42 6.23 -17.42
CA LEU A 163 2.60 7.25 -18.05
C LEU A 163 2.87 7.24 -19.55
N SER A 164 1.83 7.00 -20.34
CA SER A 164 1.90 7.05 -21.79
C SER A 164 1.22 8.30 -22.31
N SER A 165 1.88 9.01 -23.21
CA SER A 165 1.31 10.14 -23.95
C SER A 165 1.53 9.96 -25.44
N PRO A 166 0.52 10.30 -26.29
CA PRO A 166 0.75 10.43 -27.72
C PRO A 166 1.70 11.59 -27.95
N GLN A 167 2.59 11.46 -28.91
CA GLN A 167 3.50 12.51 -29.31
C GLN A 167 3.38 12.71 -30.82
N THR A 168 3.30 13.95 -31.26
CA THR A 168 3.34 14.27 -32.68
C THR A 168 4.73 13.94 -33.21
N SER A 169 4.82 13.14 -34.26
CA SER A 169 6.08 12.96 -34.99
C SER A 169 6.47 14.30 -35.64
N ILE A 170 7.72 14.67 -35.53
CA ILE A 170 8.24 15.79 -36.29
C ILE A 170 8.55 15.23 -37.67
N ASP A 171 7.61 15.38 -38.61
CA ASP A 171 7.73 14.76 -39.93
C ASP A 171 8.60 15.59 -40.89
N GLU A 172 8.89 16.86 -40.56
CA GLU A 172 9.77 17.70 -41.39
C GLU A 172 10.65 18.64 -40.55
N TYR A 173 11.95 18.53 -40.72
CA TYR A 173 12.93 19.54 -40.33
C TYR A 173 13.20 20.49 -41.52
N THR A 174 12.68 21.70 -41.49
CA THR A 174 13.13 22.74 -42.43
C THR A 174 14.32 23.49 -41.82
N LEU A 175 15.53 23.08 -42.18
CA LEU A 175 16.75 23.80 -41.85
C LEU A 175 16.82 25.05 -42.73
N LYS A 176 16.40 26.20 -42.23
CA LYS A 176 16.71 27.48 -42.84
C LYS A 176 18.13 27.85 -42.46
N MET A 177 19.10 27.50 -43.32
CA MET A 177 20.43 28.10 -43.24
C MET A 177 20.33 29.55 -43.73
N LYS A 178 20.52 30.51 -42.81
CA LYS A 178 20.74 31.91 -43.17
C LYS A 178 22.17 31.97 -43.68
N GLY A 179 22.32 32.16 -44.99
CA GLY A 179 23.63 32.46 -45.57
C GLY A 179 24.20 33.74 -44.99
N ILE A 180 25.47 33.69 -44.63
CA ILE A 180 26.31 34.82 -44.25
C ILE A 180 26.67 35.57 -45.54
#